data_206993f2efd451b147454b8af0e21aac
#
_entry.id   206993f2efd451b147454b8af0e21aac
#
_cell.length_a   1.000
_cell.length_b   1.000
_cell.length_c   1.000
_cell.angle_alpha   90.00
_cell.angle_beta   90.00
_cell.angle_gamma   90.00
#
_symmetry.space_group_name_H-M   'P 1'
#
loop_
_entity.id
_entity.type
_entity.pdbx_description
1 polymer ?
#
loop_
_entity_poly.entity_id
_entity_poly.type
_entity_poly.pdbx_seq_one_letter_code
_entity_poly.pdbx_strand_id
1 'polypeptide(L)'
;MEYDVVIIGGGPSGLSTAIKLKQLDSNLNVCLLEKASEIGAHILSGNVFETRALDELLPNWRELNSPIKTKVKKEKFLFLGKTKSLSWPTWLLPAVQQNHKNYIISLANLCRWLAEQAESLGVEIFPGFPASEILYNEDGAVKGVATQDMGIDKDGNKKESFEPGIELLGKVTVFAEGCRGHLGKQLIEKFELNKDKDPQQYGIGFKEIWEIDDKNHEEGLVMHTAGWPLDNSTYGGSFMYHAENKQVFLGYVIGLDYKNPHLSPYDEFQRFKTHPAIKKIIEGGKRISYGARALIEGGFQSLPKMFMPGALLVGCDAGTLNMPKIKGSHTAMKSGMIAAETIHYHFQKGDDLSVYDKIFKESWLYKELYRARNVKPSFSWGLILGIIF
;
A
#
# COMPACT_ATOMS: atom_id res chain seq x y z
N MET A 1 1.78 17.31 22.83
CA MET A 1 2.53 17.99 21.74
C MET A 1 1.54 18.56 20.76
N GLU A 2 1.81 19.73 20.18
CA GLU A 2 0.88 20.42 19.25
C GLU A 2 1.54 20.62 17.91
N TYR A 3 0.81 20.29 16.85
CA TYR A 3 1.24 20.38 15.44
C TYR A 3 0.14 21.01 14.58
N ASP A 4 0.51 21.49 13.41
CA ASP A 4 -0.49 21.87 12.40
C ASP A 4 -1.11 20.60 11.79
N VAL A 5 -0.27 19.58 11.48
CA VAL A 5 -0.72 18.33 10.91
C VAL A 5 -0.05 17.13 11.57
N VAL A 6 -0.87 16.17 12.01
CA VAL A 6 -0.43 14.88 12.55
C VAL A 6 -0.72 13.79 11.51
N ILE A 7 0.29 13.02 11.11
CA ILE A 7 0.17 11.95 10.11
C ILE A 7 0.42 10.60 10.77
N ILE A 8 -0.49 9.64 10.55
CA ILE A 8 -0.42 8.30 11.15
C ILE A 8 -0.05 7.28 10.07
N GLY A 9 1.19 6.80 10.11
CA GLY A 9 1.74 5.78 9.22
C GLY A 9 2.80 6.30 8.26
N GLY A 10 4.02 5.72 8.35
CA GLY A 10 5.21 6.01 7.53
C GLY A 10 5.27 5.23 6.22
N GLY A 11 4.09 4.93 5.62
CA GLY A 11 3.99 4.34 4.29
C GLY A 11 4.04 5.38 3.16
N PRO A 12 3.92 4.93 1.89
CA PRO A 12 3.99 5.84 0.73
C PRO A 12 3.00 7.00 0.78
N SER A 13 1.78 6.78 1.31
CA SER A 13 0.76 7.84 1.40
C SER A 13 1.10 8.88 2.45
N GLY A 14 1.47 8.46 3.68
CA GLY A 14 1.80 9.39 4.76
C GLY A 14 3.04 10.22 4.44
N LEU A 15 4.11 9.58 3.94
CA LEU A 15 5.34 10.27 3.56
C LEU A 15 5.12 11.25 2.39
N SER A 16 4.28 10.87 1.41
CA SER A 16 3.94 11.80 0.32
C SER A 16 3.08 12.97 0.79
N THR A 17 2.20 12.76 1.79
CA THR A 17 1.46 13.85 2.43
C THR A 17 2.43 14.82 3.11
N ALA A 18 3.35 14.29 3.93
CA ALA A 18 4.31 15.08 4.68
C ALA A 18 5.20 15.94 3.76
N ILE A 19 5.81 15.32 2.74
CA ILE A 19 6.65 16.01 1.77
C ILE A 19 5.85 17.11 1.03
N LYS A 20 4.65 16.77 0.54
CA LYS A 20 3.83 17.72 -0.23
C LYS A 20 3.36 18.89 0.62
N LEU A 21 3.01 18.69 1.89
CA LEU A 21 2.68 19.76 2.83
C LEU A 21 3.83 20.76 2.97
N LYS A 22 5.03 20.25 3.24
CA LYS A 22 6.23 21.11 3.41
C LYS A 22 6.65 21.82 2.12
N GLN A 23 6.35 21.23 0.94
CA GLN A 23 6.53 21.89 -0.34
C GLN A 23 5.53 23.05 -0.56
N LEU A 24 4.30 22.89 -0.08
CA LEU A 24 3.25 23.92 -0.21
C LEU A 24 3.41 25.04 0.81
N ASP A 25 3.81 24.71 2.03
CA ASP A 25 4.10 25.67 3.10
C ASP A 25 5.18 25.11 4.04
N SER A 26 6.39 25.66 3.95
CA SER A 26 7.53 25.24 4.75
C SER A 26 7.41 25.59 6.24
N ASN A 27 6.49 26.47 6.63
CA ASN A 27 6.30 26.89 8.02
C ASN A 27 5.40 25.96 8.81
N LEU A 28 4.68 25.04 8.17
CA LEU A 28 3.81 24.09 8.87
C LEU A 28 4.61 23.18 9.78
N ASN A 29 4.15 23.02 11.02
CA ASN A 29 4.63 22.00 11.93
C ASN A 29 3.93 20.68 11.62
N VAL A 30 4.70 19.73 11.05
CA VAL A 30 4.18 18.43 10.63
C VAL A 30 4.91 17.32 11.35
N CYS A 31 4.18 16.42 12.00
CA CYS A 31 4.74 15.19 12.53
C CYS A 31 4.14 13.96 11.88
N LEU A 32 4.91 12.86 11.85
CA LEU A 32 4.52 11.57 11.34
C LEU A 32 4.85 10.48 12.35
N LEU A 33 3.84 9.71 12.75
CA LEU A 33 3.98 8.55 13.62
C LEU A 33 4.10 7.27 12.78
N GLU A 34 5.04 6.39 13.17
CA GLU A 34 5.15 5.03 12.61
C GLU A 34 5.26 4.02 13.77
N LYS A 35 4.44 2.97 13.72
CA LYS A 35 4.43 1.92 14.76
C LYS A 35 5.66 1.03 14.73
N ALA A 36 6.30 0.88 13.58
CA ALA A 36 7.53 0.11 13.46
C ALA A 36 8.71 0.85 14.09
N SER A 37 9.72 0.12 14.56
CA SER A 37 10.93 0.68 15.15
C SER A 37 11.74 1.58 14.20
N GLU A 38 11.51 1.45 12.90
CA GLU A 38 12.06 2.30 11.85
C GLU A 38 11.11 2.34 10.64
N ILE A 39 11.20 3.39 9.84
CA ILE A 39 10.41 3.48 8.61
C ILE A 39 10.73 2.29 7.69
N GLY A 40 9.69 1.64 7.19
CA GLY A 40 9.81 0.52 6.27
C GLY A 40 10.01 -0.86 6.91
N ALA A 41 10.25 -0.98 8.22
CA ALA A 41 10.50 -2.27 8.87
C ALA A 41 9.32 -3.24 8.75
N HIS A 42 8.09 -2.75 8.72
CA HIS A 42 6.88 -3.56 8.52
C HIS A 42 6.49 -3.69 7.04
N ILE A 43 7.32 -3.23 6.10
CA ILE A 43 7.06 -3.32 4.67
C ILE A 43 7.95 -4.39 4.07
N LEU A 44 7.38 -5.56 3.74
CA LEU A 44 8.10 -6.57 2.99
C LEU A 44 8.20 -6.15 1.51
N SER A 45 9.41 -6.18 1.00
CA SER A 45 9.75 -5.76 -0.35
C SER A 45 9.13 -6.64 -1.43
N GLY A 46 9.22 -6.18 -2.66
CA GLY A 46 8.73 -6.87 -3.84
C GLY A 46 7.57 -6.13 -4.48
N ASN A 47 7.89 -5.08 -5.23
CA ASN A 47 6.90 -4.23 -5.87
C ASN A 47 7.39 -3.85 -7.28
N VAL A 48 6.49 -3.97 -8.24
CA VAL A 48 6.63 -3.24 -9.51
C VAL A 48 6.05 -1.85 -9.30
N PHE A 49 6.89 -0.86 -9.40
CA PHE A 49 6.59 0.53 -9.07
C PHE A 49 6.42 1.39 -10.33
N GLU A 50 5.29 2.09 -10.40
CA GLU A 50 5.02 3.12 -11.39
C GLU A 50 5.42 4.48 -10.83
N THR A 51 6.30 5.21 -11.52
CA THR A 51 6.92 6.44 -11.00
C THR A 51 6.04 7.67 -11.08
N ARG A 52 4.88 7.61 -11.73
CA ARG A 52 4.03 8.78 -12.02
C ARG A 52 3.82 9.71 -10.84
N ALA A 53 3.43 9.16 -9.68
CA ALA A 53 3.22 9.98 -8.49
C ALA A 53 4.52 10.54 -7.92
N LEU A 54 5.61 9.78 -8.02
CA LEU A 54 6.93 10.24 -7.61
C LEU A 54 7.49 11.32 -8.54
N ASP A 55 7.26 11.18 -9.86
CA ASP A 55 7.64 12.20 -10.85
C ASP A 55 6.91 13.54 -10.60
N GLU A 56 5.69 13.52 -10.04
CA GLU A 56 4.96 14.71 -9.62
C GLU A 56 5.45 15.26 -8.26
N LEU A 57 5.74 14.38 -7.30
CA LEU A 57 6.12 14.77 -5.94
C LEU A 57 7.55 15.31 -5.88
N LEU A 58 8.48 14.58 -6.49
CA LEU A 58 9.92 14.86 -6.50
C LEU A 58 10.46 14.70 -7.95
N PRO A 59 10.27 15.68 -8.83
CA PRO A 59 10.65 15.56 -10.26
C PRO A 59 12.13 15.20 -10.49
N ASN A 60 13.00 15.63 -9.57
CA ASN A 60 14.43 15.37 -9.58
C ASN A 60 14.87 14.13 -8.81
N TRP A 61 13.97 13.19 -8.48
CA TRP A 61 14.27 12.00 -7.67
C TRP A 61 15.44 11.16 -8.22
N ARG A 62 15.68 11.22 -9.53
CA ARG A 62 16.80 10.49 -10.17
C ARG A 62 18.16 11.06 -9.78
N GLU A 63 18.22 12.33 -9.40
CA GLU A 63 19.43 13.06 -8.98
C GLU A 63 19.64 12.96 -7.46
N LEU A 64 18.60 12.58 -6.70
CA LEU A 64 18.60 12.51 -5.24
C LEU A 64 19.01 11.12 -4.69
N ASN A 65 19.86 10.38 -5.43
CA ASN A 65 20.33 9.05 -5.02
C ASN A 65 19.20 8.07 -4.58
N SER A 66 18.08 8.09 -5.29
CA SER A 66 16.93 7.24 -4.97
C SER A 66 17.26 5.75 -5.08
N PRO A 67 16.60 4.87 -4.33
CA PRO A 67 16.80 3.42 -4.40
C PRO A 67 16.14 2.76 -5.63
N ILE A 68 15.61 3.54 -6.57
CA ILE A 68 14.89 3.04 -7.75
C ILE A 68 15.88 2.85 -8.91
N LYS A 69 16.40 1.64 -9.06
CA LYS A 69 17.47 1.34 -10.04
C LYS A 69 17.06 0.33 -11.11
N THR A 70 16.37 -0.74 -10.75
CA THR A 70 16.09 -1.87 -11.63
C THR A 70 14.86 -1.61 -12.51
N LYS A 71 15.07 -1.22 -13.77
CA LYS A 71 13.99 -1.10 -14.76
C LYS A 71 13.43 -2.45 -15.15
N VAL A 72 12.14 -2.52 -15.42
CA VAL A 72 11.54 -3.70 -16.05
C VAL A 72 12.07 -3.81 -17.47
N LYS A 73 12.76 -4.91 -17.76
CA LYS A 73 13.39 -5.23 -19.06
C LYS A 73 12.59 -6.27 -19.85
N LYS A 74 11.91 -7.17 -19.13
CA LYS A 74 11.18 -8.29 -19.71
C LYS A 74 9.95 -8.65 -18.88
N GLU A 75 8.92 -9.09 -19.55
CA GLU A 75 7.67 -9.51 -18.93
C GLU A 75 7.29 -10.92 -19.36
N LYS A 76 6.75 -11.70 -18.45
CA LYS A 76 6.15 -13.02 -18.71
C LYS A 76 4.81 -13.13 -18.00
N PHE A 77 3.85 -13.73 -18.67
CA PHE A 77 2.61 -14.16 -18.06
C PHE A 77 2.40 -15.65 -18.30
N LEU A 78 2.19 -16.43 -17.23
CA LEU A 78 2.03 -17.86 -17.32
C LEU A 78 0.67 -18.30 -16.77
N PHE A 79 -0.06 -19.08 -17.54
CA PHE A 79 -1.15 -19.89 -17.01
C PHE A 79 -0.58 -21.23 -16.52
N LEU A 80 -0.75 -21.51 -15.23
CA LEU A 80 -0.24 -22.71 -14.60
C LEU A 80 -1.35 -23.79 -14.58
N GLY A 81 -1.05 -24.95 -15.17
CA GLY A 81 -1.73 -26.19 -14.90
C GLY A 81 -1.02 -26.90 -13.74
N LYS A 82 -1.39 -28.14 -13.42
CA LYS A 82 -0.79 -28.90 -12.31
C LYS A 82 0.72 -29.13 -12.46
N THR A 83 1.21 -29.35 -13.69
CA THR A 83 2.62 -29.67 -13.99
C THR A 83 3.16 -28.92 -15.21
N LYS A 84 2.29 -28.36 -16.03
CA LYS A 84 2.64 -27.63 -17.25
C LYS A 84 2.26 -26.16 -17.13
N SER A 85 2.96 -25.30 -17.84
CA SER A 85 2.63 -23.88 -17.96
C SER A 85 2.45 -23.49 -19.41
N LEU A 86 1.49 -22.62 -19.68
CA LEU A 86 1.27 -21.98 -20.97
C LEU A 86 1.71 -20.51 -20.85
N SER A 87 2.66 -20.11 -21.70
CA SER A 87 3.06 -18.71 -21.79
C SER A 87 2.03 -17.93 -22.61
N TRP A 88 1.53 -16.82 -22.04
CA TRP A 88 0.65 -15.90 -22.72
C TRP A 88 1.43 -14.71 -23.28
N PRO A 89 1.21 -14.30 -24.54
CA PRO A 89 1.89 -13.14 -25.10
C PRO A 89 1.55 -11.86 -24.33
N THR A 90 2.55 -11.22 -23.73
CA THR A 90 2.32 -10.05 -22.85
C THR A 90 1.78 -8.82 -23.61
N TRP A 91 2.01 -8.72 -24.91
CA TRP A 91 1.44 -7.66 -25.74
C TRP A 91 -0.09 -7.77 -25.95
N LEU A 92 -0.68 -8.96 -25.67
CA LEU A 92 -2.12 -9.17 -25.63
C LEU A 92 -2.74 -8.86 -24.27
N LEU A 93 -1.93 -8.60 -23.24
CA LEU A 93 -2.46 -8.17 -21.95
C LEU A 93 -3.01 -6.74 -22.04
N PRO A 94 -4.05 -6.41 -21.26
CA PRO A 94 -4.52 -5.04 -21.14
C PRO A 94 -3.38 -4.09 -20.79
N ALA A 95 -3.38 -2.88 -21.34
CA ALA A 95 -2.32 -1.90 -21.13
C ALA A 95 -2.06 -1.61 -19.63
N VAL A 96 -3.08 -1.73 -18.78
CA VAL A 96 -2.97 -1.55 -17.32
C VAL A 96 -2.08 -2.60 -16.65
N GLN A 97 -1.90 -3.78 -17.25
CA GLN A 97 -1.07 -4.87 -16.74
C GLN A 97 0.35 -4.86 -17.30
N GLN A 98 0.64 -4.05 -18.31
CA GLN A 98 1.97 -3.93 -18.90
C GLN A 98 2.90 -3.12 -17.99
N ASN A 99 4.18 -3.55 -17.89
CA ASN A 99 5.13 -3.01 -16.91
C ASN A 99 6.39 -2.40 -17.52
N HIS A 100 6.54 -2.35 -18.84
CA HIS A 100 7.76 -1.95 -19.54
C HIS A 100 8.31 -0.54 -19.19
N LYS A 101 7.51 0.32 -18.53
CA LYS A 101 7.93 1.65 -18.06
C LYS A 101 8.17 1.72 -16.54
N ASN A 102 7.99 0.60 -15.86
CA ASN A 102 8.03 0.52 -14.41
C ASN A 102 9.40 0.05 -13.91
N TYR A 103 9.55 0.04 -12.60
CA TYR A 103 10.76 -0.41 -11.90
C TYR A 103 10.40 -1.52 -10.91
N ILE A 104 11.34 -2.44 -10.71
CA ILE A 104 11.30 -3.39 -9.60
C ILE A 104 12.02 -2.75 -8.43
N ILE A 105 11.37 -2.61 -7.28
CA ILE A 105 11.92 -1.91 -6.12
C ILE A 105 11.69 -2.65 -4.82
N SER A 106 12.51 -2.33 -3.82
CA SER A 106 12.18 -2.53 -2.42
C SER A 106 11.32 -1.35 -1.95
N LEU A 107 10.04 -1.61 -1.63
CA LEU A 107 9.15 -0.58 -1.12
C LEU A 107 9.60 -0.06 0.26
N ALA A 108 10.22 -0.92 1.07
CA ALA A 108 10.81 -0.52 2.35
C ALA A 108 11.91 0.52 2.15
N ASN A 109 12.84 0.27 1.20
CA ASN A 109 13.93 1.21 0.89
C ASN A 109 13.39 2.51 0.30
N LEU A 110 12.34 2.45 -0.53
CA LEU A 110 11.68 3.65 -1.03
C LEU A 110 11.09 4.48 0.13
N CYS A 111 10.43 3.84 1.09
CA CYS A 111 9.86 4.57 2.23
C CYS A 111 10.95 5.18 3.12
N ARG A 112 12.07 4.48 3.38
CA ARG A 112 13.22 5.05 4.11
C ARG A 112 13.75 6.30 3.41
N TRP A 113 13.97 6.19 2.12
CA TRP A 113 14.45 7.32 1.33
C TRP A 113 13.45 8.49 1.29
N LEU A 114 12.13 8.22 1.18
CA LEU A 114 11.11 9.26 1.28
C LEU A 114 11.08 9.91 2.67
N ALA A 115 11.36 9.14 3.73
CA ALA A 115 11.46 9.69 5.09
C ALA A 115 12.65 10.65 5.21
N GLU A 116 13.82 10.31 4.66
CA GLU A 116 14.97 11.20 4.58
C GLU A 116 14.64 12.52 3.85
N GLN A 117 13.85 12.43 2.75
CA GLN A 117 13.38 13.62 2.04
C GLN A 117 12.41 14.46 2.90
N ALA A 118 11.49 13.80 3.64
CA ALA A 118 10.56 14.49 4.53
C ALA A 118 11.28 15.19 5.69
N GLU A 119 12.23 14.50 6.34
CA GLU A 119 13.04 15.06 7.41
C GLU A 119 13.90 16.23 6.94
N SER A 120 14.47 16.16 5.73
CA SER A 120 15.24 17.27 5.14
C SER A 120 14.40 18.54 4.92
N LEU A 121 13.07 18.38 4.81
CA LEU A 121 12.11 19.48 4.72
C LEU A 121 11.59 19.95 6.11
N GLY A 122 12.06 19.33 7.19
CA GLY A 122 11.66 19.67 8.56
C GLY A 122 10.37 18.99 9.03
N VAL A 123 10.08 17.77 8.55
CA VAL A 123 9.05 16.90 9.13
C VAL A 123 9.64 16.16 10.32
N GLU A 124 8.94 16.14 11.45
CA GLU A 124 9.31 15.32 12.60
C GLU A 124 8.76 13.91 12.43
N ILE A 125 9.64 12.90 12.38
CA ILE A 125 9.24 11.50 12.22
C ILE A 125 9.51 10.75 13.52
N PHE A 126 8.47 10.08 14.05
CA PHE A 126 8.50 9.31 15.28
C PHE A 126 8.30 7.81 15.02
N PRO A 127 9.37 7.06 14.73
CA PRO A 127 9.29 5.61 14.64
C PRO A 127 9.21 4.98 16.04
N GLY A 128 8.52 3.84 16.15
CA GLY A 128 8.30 3.16 17.43
C GLY A 128 7.09 3.68 18.22
N PHE A 129 6.35 4.66 17.70
CA PHE A 129 5.20 5.26 18.39
C PHE A 129 3.88 4.90 17.66
N PRO A 130 3.20 3.81 18.05
CA PRO A 130 1.90 3.46 17.52
C PRO A 130 0.82 4.41 18.04
N ALA A 131 0.06 5.03 17.14
CA ALA A 131 -1.18 5.69 17.52
C ALA A 131 -2.20 4.63 17.95
N SER A 132 -2.80 4.79 19.13
CA SER A 132 -3.70 3.81 19.75
C SER A 132 -5.12 4.31 19.96
N GLU A 133 -5.29 5.62 20.10
CA GLU A 133 -6.56 6.26 20.39
C GLU A 133 -6.74 7.53 19.55
N ILE A 134 -7.98 7.79 19.13
CA ILE A 134 -8.36 9.03 18.44
C ILE A 134 -8.89 10.01 19.47
N LEU A 135 -8.35 11.21 19.45
CA LEU A 135 -8.79 12.30 20.32
C LEU A 135 -9.82 13.18 19.57
N TYR A 136 -10.87 13.57 20.26
CA TYR A 136 -11.96 14.37 19.70
C TYR A 136 -12.12 15.68 20.47
N ASN A 137 -12.55 16.72 19.77
CA ASN A 137 -13.09 17.94 20.37
C ASN A 137 -14.50 17.71 20.94
N GLU A 138 -15.01 18.69 21.65
CA GLU A 138 -16.39 18.67 22.21
C GLU A 138 -17.47 18.58 21.13
N ASP A 139 -17.21 19.12 19.94
CA ASP A 139 -18.09 19.05 18.77
C ASP A 139 -17.98 17.72 17.99
N GLY A 140 -17.10 16.81 18.46
CA GLY A 140 -16.86 15.50 17.85
C GLY A 140 -15.87 15.49 16.68
N ALA A 141 -15.28 16.63 16.32
CA ALA A 141 -14.22 16.67 15.31
C ALA A 141 -12.93 16.01 15.84
N VAL A 142 -12.17 15.38 14.96
CA VAL A 142 -10.85 14.82 15.32
C VAL A 142 -9.88 15.97 15.63
N LYS A 143 -9.19 15.87 16.78
CA LYS A 143 -8.17 16.85 17.20
C LYS A 143 -6.77 16.26 17.33
N GLY A 144 -6.57 14.98 17.02
CA GLY A 144 -5.30 14.31 17.13
C GLY A 144 -5.41 12.85 17.53
N VAL A 145 -4.33 12.30 18.05
CA VAL A 145 -4.24 10.91 18.52
C VAL A 145 -3.42 10.83 19.80
N ALA A 146 -3.65 9.76 20.58
CA ALA A 146 -2.75 9.36 21.67
C ALA A 146 -1.96 8.11 21.26
N THR A 147 -0.70 8.04 21.69
CA THR A 147 0.10 6.82 21.60
C THR A 147 -0.24 5.86 22.73
N GLN A 148 0.14 4.60 22.57
CA GLN A 148 -0.08 3.59 23.60
C GLN A 148 0.87 3.80 24.79
N ASP A 149 0.38 3.52 26.01
CA ASP A 149 1.24 3.36 27.18
C ASP A 149 2.26 2.25 26.94
N MET A 150 3.50 2.48 27.30
CA MET A 150 4.58 1.52 27.18
C MET A 150 4.91 0.89 28.55
N GLY A 151 5.55 -0.29 28.54
CA GLY A 151 5.96 -0.94 29.80
C GLY A 151 4.79 -1.48 30.63
N ILE A 152 3.69 -1.90 30.03
CA ILE A 152 2.60 -2.64 30.68
C ILE A 152 2.84 -4.14 30.51
N ASP A 153 2.63 -4.94 31.56
CA ASP A 153 2.68 -6.40 31.46
C ASP A 153 1.38 -6.98 30.89
N LYS A 154 1.37 -8.31 30.68
CA LYS A 154 0.21 -9.04 30.13
C LYS A 154 -1.05 -8.97 31.04
N ASP A 155 -0.89 -8.68 32.32
CA ASP A 155 -1.95 -8.60 33.32
C ASP A 155 -2.41 -7.16 33.56
N GLY A 156 -1.85 -6.18 32.81
CA GLY A 156 -2.19 -4.76 32.86
C GLY A 156 -1.42 -3.96 33.93
N ASN A 157 -0.41 -4.53 34.61
CA ASN A 157 0.36 -3.85 35.61
C ASN A 157 1.52 -3.05 34.99
N LYS A 158 1.82 -1.92 35.58
CA LYS A 158 2.96 -1.08 35.19
C LYS A 158 4.28 -1.73 35.62
N LYS A 159 5.21 -1.90 34.65
CA LYS A 159 6.59 -2.32 34.92
C LYS A 159 7.45 -1.13 35.34
N GLU A 160 8.68 -1.39 35.75
CA GLU A 160 9.66 -0.33 36.02
C GLU A 160 9.94 0.57 34.83
N SER A 161 9.79 0.01 33.59
CA SER A 161 9.91 0.72 32.30
C SER A 161 8.60 1.35 31.83
N PHE A 162 7.65 1.62 32.74
CA PHE A 162 6.37 2.25 32.34
C PHE A 162 6.59 3.69 31.91
N GLU A 163 6.11 3.99 30.70
CA GLU A 163 6.02 5.34 30.16
C GLU A 163 4.58 5.58 29.69
N PRO A 164 3.92 6.66 30.10
CA PRO A 164 2.58 6.97 29.64
C PRO A 164 2.58 7.35 28.17
N GLY A 165 1.49 7.03 27.48
CA GLY A 165 1.26 7.49 26.12
C GLY A 165 1.25 9.01 26.03
N ILE A 166 1.57 9.52 24.84
CA ILE A 166 1.66 10.94 24.54
C ILE A 166 0.48 11.35 23.65
N GLU A 167 -0.18 12.44 23.99
CA GLU A 167 -1.16 13.07 23.12
C GLU A 167 -0.46 13.97 22.07
N LEU A 168 -0.77 13.73 20.79
CA LEU A 168 -0.35 14.56 19.67
C LEU A 168 -1.59 15.24 19.12
N LEU A 169 -1.69 16.53 19.35
CA LEU A 169 -2.80 17.37 18.90
C LEU A 169 -2.44 17.99 17.55
N GLY A 170 -3.39 18.00 16.63
CA GLY A 170 -3.23 18.57 15.31
C GLY A 170 -4.47 19.31 14.85
N LYS A 171 -4.29 20.40 14.12
CA LYS A 171 -5.42 21.09 13.48
C LYS A 171 -6.10 20.18 12.45
N VAL A 172 -5.30 19.32 11.79
CA VAL A 172 -5.78 18.24 10.91
C VAL A 172 -4.97 16.97 11.16
N THR A 173 -5.65 15.81 11.21
CA THR A 173 -5.02 14.48 11.32
C THR A 173 -5.21 13.69 10.05
N VAL A 174 -4.12 13.07 9.55
CA VAL A 174 -4.15 12.25 8.34
C VAL A 174 -3.90 10.79 8.70
N PHE A 175 -4.87 9.91 8.42
CA PHE A 175 -4.77 8.49 8.67
C PHE A 175 -4.28 7.77 7.41
N ALA A 176 -3.08 7.19 7.49
CA ALA A 176 -2.35 6.50 6.44
C ALA A 176 -1.91 5.08 6.90
N GLU A 177 -2.73 4.43 7.73
CA GLU A 177 -2.40 3.17 8.43
C GLU A 177 -2.33 1.95 7.49
N GLY A 178 -2.70 2.10 6.24
CA GLY A 178 -2.68 1.04 5.25
C GLY A 178 -3.95 0.17 5.26
N CYS A 179 -3.83 -1.09 4.81
CA CYS A 179 -4.99 -1.98 4.73
C CYS A 179 -5.55 -2.29 6.13
N ARG A 180 -6.79 -1.91 6.38
CA ARG A 180 -7.49 -2.09 7.65
C ARG A 180 -6.77 -1.47 8.85
N GLY A 181 -6.44 -0.20 8.76
CA GLY A 181 -6.00 0.58 9.91
C GLY A 181 -6.97 0.44 11.08
N HIS A 182 -6.48 0.29 12.30
CA HIS A 182 -7.39 0.07 13.44
C HIS A 182 -8.12 1.35 13.86
N LEU A 183 -7.50 2.51 13.69
CA LEU A 183 -8.15 3.81 13.89
C LEU A 183 -9.01 4.20 12.70
N GLY A 184 -8.54 3.95 11.48
CA GLY A 184 -9.32 4.17 10.25
C GLY A 184 -10.66 3.45 10.26
N LYS A 185 -10.74 2.22 10.80
CA LYS A 185 -12.01 1.49 10.97
C LYS A 185 -12.98 2.21 11.93
N GLN A 186 -12.47 2.73 13.04
CA GLN A 186 -13.29 3.47 14.00
C GLN A 186 -13.85 4.76 13.39
N LEU A 187 -13.04 5.45 12.57
CA LEU A 187 -13.47 6.65 11.84
C LEU A 187 -14.54 6.34 10.80
N ILE A 188 -14.33 5.27 10.02
CA ILE A 188 -15.30 4.82 9.01
C ILE A 188 -16.64 4.53 9.66
N GLU A 189 -16.67 3.86 10.79
CA GLU A 189 -17.89 3.54 11.55
C GLU A 189 -18.51 4.81 12.17
N LYS A 190 -17.72 5.58 12.93
CA LYS A 190 -18.20 6.75 13.66
C LYS A 190 -18.81 7.83 12.75
N PHE A 191 -18.18 8.08 11.59
CA PHE A 191 -18.62 9.11 10.66
C PHE A 191 -19.40 8.55 9.46
N GLU A 192 -19.80 7.27 9.52
CA GLU A 192 -20.56 6.58 8.45
C GLU A 192 -19.93 6.78 7.04
N LEU A 193 -18.57 6.75 6.95
CA LEU A 193 -17.87 7.12 5.73
C LEU A 193 -18.12 6.15 4.56
N ASN A 194 -18.55 4.93 4.84
CA ASN A 194 -18.89 3.90 3.87
C ASN A 194 -20.38 3.83 3.53
N LYS A 195 -21.18 4.80 3.98
CA LYS A 195 -22.60 4.88 3.65
C LYS A 195 -22.80 4.94 2.14
N ASP A 196 -23.73 4.14 1.62
CA ASP A 196 -24.05 4.00 0.19
C ASP A 196 -22.85 3.55 -0.69
N LYS A 197 -21.90 2.82 -0.09
CA LYS A 197 -20.77 2.18 -0.78
C LYS A 197 -20.89 0.67 -0.78
N ASP A 198 -20.29 0.05 -1.79
CA ASP A 198 -20.19 -1.41 -1.78
C ASP A 198 -19.28 -1.87 -0.62
N PRO A 199 -19.55 -3.06 -0.05
CA PRO A 199 -18.69 -3.62 0.98
C PRO A 199 -17.25 -3.76 0.49
N GLN A 200 -16.29 -3.43 1.38
CA GLN A 200 -14.88 -3.59 1.06
C GLN A 200 -14.51 -5.05 0.95
N GLN A 201 -13.69 -5.38 -0.04
CA GLN A 201 -13.13 -6.71 -0.26
C GLN A 201 -11.65 -6.73 0.08
N TYR A 202 -11.17 -7.89 0.53
CA TYR A 202 -9.80 -8.06 0.98
C TYR A 202 -9.15 -9.28 0.34
N GLY A 203 -7.85 -9.20 0.11
CA GLY A 203 -6.99 -10.32 -0.21
C GLY A 203 -5.90 -10.49 0.85
N ILE A 204 -5.27 -11.64 0.86
CA ILE A 204 -4.04 -11.90 1.59
C ILE A 204 -2.90 -12.15 0.61
N GLY A 205 -1.81 -11.40 0.77
CA GLY A 205 -0.60 -11.58 -0.01
C GLY A 205 0.53 -12.13 0.85
N PHE A 206 1.07 -13.28 0.46
CA PHE A 206 2.31 -13.83 1.00
C PHE A 206 3.46 -13.39 0.11
N LYS A 207 4.58 -13.07 0.72
CA LYS A 207 5.79 -12.67 0.00
C LYS A 207 7.01 -13.31 0.63
N GLU A 208 7.96 -13.67 -0.24
CA GLU A 208 9.30 -14.10 0.15
C GLU A 208 10.33 -13.39 -0.71
N ILE A 209 11.49 -13.13 -0.12
CA ILE A 209 12.68 -12.67 -0.83
C ILE A 209 13.67 -13.83 -0.86
N TRP A 210 14.10 -14.18 -2.07
CA TRP A 210 15.05 -15.25 -2.30
C TRP A 210 16.32 -14.69 -2.93
N GLU A 211 17.46 -15.14 -2.49
CA GLU A 211 18.72 -15.01 -3.20
C GLU A 211 18.97 -16.29 -3.98
N ILE A 212 19.14 -16.18 -5.29
CA ILE A 212 19.23 -17.33 -6.20
C ILE A 212 20.53 -17.34 -6.99
N ASP A 213 20.84 -18.49 -7.62
CA ASP A 213 22.01 -18.62 -8.49
C ASP A 213 21.92 -17.68 -9.71
N ASP A 214 23.06 -17.14 -10.15
CA ASP A 214 23.16 -16.29 -11.35
C ASP A 214 22.55 -16.91 -12.59
N LYS A 215 22.75 -18.21 -12.80
CA LYS A 215 22.21 -18.94 -13.96
C LYS A 215 20.69 -18.93 -14.06
N ASN A 216 19.99 -18.70 -12.93
CA ASN A 216 18.54 -18.64 -12.83
C ASN A 216 18.02 -17.22 -12.70
N HIS A 217 18.91 -16.23 -12.55
CA HIS A 217 18.56 -14.83 -12.36
C HIS A 217 18.55 -14.06 -13.69
N GLU A 218 17.53 -13.23 -13.90
CA GLU A 218 17.40 -12.36 -15.07
C GLU A 218 16.90 -10.97 -14.59
N GLU A 219 17.85 -10.10 -14.17
CA GLU A 219 17.52 -8.79 -13.62
C GLU A 219 16.58 -7.98 -14.52
N GLY A 220 15.51 -7.47 -13.93
CA GLY A 220 14.46 -6.72 -14.63
C GLY A 220 13.36 -7.61 -15.22
N LEU A 221 13.37 -8.93 -14.97
CA LEU A 221 12.27 -9.81 -15.35
C LEU A 221 11.10 -9.67 -14.37
N VAL A 222 9.91 -9.40 -14.90
CA VAL A 222 8.63 -9.44 -14.22
C VAL A 222 7.84 -10.65 -14.72
N MET A 223 7.44 -11.54 -13.83
CA MET A 223 6.60 -12.69 -14.15
C MET A 223 5.33 -12.63 -13.30
N HIS A 224 4.18 -12.75 -13.94
CA HIS A 224 2.90 -12.97 -13.28
C HIS A 224 2.35 -14.35 -13.67
N THR A 225 1.61 -14.99 -12.77
CA THR A 225 0.95 -16.25 -13.07
C THR A 225 -0.49 -16.28 -12.57
N ALA A 226 -1.32 -17.07 -13.25
CA ALA A 226 -2.68 -17.40 -12.83
C ALA A 226 -2.93 -18.90 -12.98
N GLY A 227 -3.99 -19.41 -12.34
CA GLY A 227 -4.38 -20.81 -12.36
C GLY A 227 -3.83 -21.61 -11.19
N TRP A 228 -3.32 -22.82 -11.44
CA TRP A 228 -2.85 -23.71 -10.37
C TRP A 228 -1.89 -22.99 -9.39
N PRO A 229 -2.00 -23.25 -8.07
CA PRO A 229 -2.82 -24.28 -7.37
C PRO A 229 -4.28 -23.89 -7.12
N LEU A 230 -4.70 -22.64 -7.39
CA LEU A 230 -6.10 -22.26 -7.23
C LEU A 230 -6.99 -22.87 -8.31
N ASP A 231 -8.24 -23.07 -7.98
CA ASP A 231 -9.29 -23.42 -8.93
C ASP A 231 -9.86 -22.16 -9.62
N ASN A 232 -10.77 -22.37 -10.59
CA ASN A 232 -11.37 -21.27 -11.34
C ASN A 232 -12.36 -20.42 -10.54
N SER A 233 -12.75 -20.85 -9.34
CA SER A 233 -13.70 -20.15 -8.48
C SER A 233 -13.01 -19.27 -7.43
N THR A 234 -11.71 -19.43 -7.26
CA THR A 234 -10.91 -18.70 -6.27
C THR A 234 -10.09 -17.62 -6.95
N TYR A 235 -10.38 -16.35 -6.63
CA TYR A 235 -9.61 -15.23 -7.13
C TYR A 235 -8.20 -15.19 -6.54
N GLY A 236 -7.19 -15.02 -7.39
CA GLY A 236 -5.81 -14.92 -6.94
C GLY A 236 -4.80 -15.12 -8.07
N GLY A 237 -3.54 -15.12 -7.69
CA GLY A 237 -2.42 -15.29 -8.60
C GLY A 237 -1.09 -15.04 -7.95
N SER A 238 -0.02 -15.16 -8.72
CA SER A 238 1.33 -14.94 -8.20
C SER A 238 2.13 -13.95 -9.02
N PHE A 239 3.19 -13.51 -8.40
CA PHE A 239 4.23 -12.73 -9.07
C PHE A 239 5.62 -13.22 -8.68
N MET A 240 6.58 -13.01 -9.59
CA MET A 240 7.99 -13.22 -9.37
C MET A 240 8.75 -12.08 -10.07
N TYR A 241 9.52 -11.32 -9.31
CA TYR A 241 10.25 -10.16 -9.81
C TYR A 241 11.75 -10.32 -9.54
N HIS A 242 12.55 -10.29 -10.58
CA HIS A 242 14.01 -10.40 -10.47
C HIS A 242 14.60 -9.00 -10.28
N ALA A 243 14.94 -8.69 -9.05
CA ALA A 243 15.54 -7.42 -8.64
C ALA A 243 17.07 -7.43 -8.79
N GLU A 244 17.71 -6.40 -8.30
CA GLU A 244 19.18 -6.33 -8.19
C GLU A 244 19.74 -7.39 -7.22
N ASN A 245 21.05 -7.58 -7.21
CA ASN A 245 21.78 -8.44 -6.26
C ASN A 245 21.30 -9.91 -6.22
N LYS A 246 20.90 -10.47 -7.36
CA LYS A 246 20.40 -11.86 -7.48
C LYS A 246 19.14 -12.13 -6.62
N GLN A 247 18.46 -11.08 -6.21
CA GLN A 247 17.25 -11.20 -5.42
C GLN A 247 16.03 -11.42 -6.30
N VAL A 248 15.16 -12.32 -5.86
CA VAL A 248 13.85 -12.57 -6.45
C VAL A 248 12.79 -12.35 -5.41
N PHE A 249 11.85 -11.47 -5.73
CA PHE A 249 10.67 -11.21 -4.93
C PHE A 249 9.55 -12.13 -5.41
N LEU A 250 9.21 -13.11 -4.60
CA LEU A 250 8.18 -14.10 -4.88
C LEU A 250 6.94 -13.80 -4.05
N GLY A 251 5.78 -13.72 -4.68
CA GLY A 251 4.53 -13.49 -3.94
C GLY A 251 3.34 -14.24 -4.51
N TYR A 252 2.36 -14.45 -3.65
CA TYR A 252 1.11 -15.11 -3.94
C TYR A 252 -0.04 -14.39 -3.25
N VAL A 253 -1.06 -14.05 -4.00
CA VAL A 253 -2.22 -13.29 -3.51
C VAL A 253 -3.47 -14.13 -3.69
N ILE A 254 -4.31 -14.18 -2.67
CA ILE A 254 -5.61 -14.87 -2.68
C ILE A 254 -6.67 -13.92 -2.13
N GLY A 255 -7.76 -13.74 -2.85
CA GLY A 255 -8.94 -13.03 -2.36
C GLY A 255 -9.55 -13.77 -1.17
N LEU A 256 -9.90 -13.05 -0.10
CA LEU A 256 -10.45 -13.65 1.12
C LEU A 256 -11.94 -13.98 1.04
N ASP A 257 -12.54 -13.83 -0.12
CA ASP A 257 -13.91 -14.21 -0.47
C ASP A 257 -14.03 -15.65 -1.04
N TYR A 258 -12.96 -16.47 -0.90
CA TYR A 258 -12.98 -17.87 -1.36
C TYR A 258 -14.05 -18.70 -0.65
N LYS A 259 -14.69 -19.61 -1.41
CA LYS A 259 -15.84 -20.40 -0.94
C LYS A 259 -15.44 -21.67 -0.19
N ASN A 260 -14.24 -22.21 -0.42
CA ASN A 260 -13.77 -23.42 0.19
C ASN A 260 -13.22 -23.17 1.61
N PRO A 261 -13.91 -23.52 2.70
CA PRO A 261 -13.45 -23.26 4.06
C PRO A 261 -12.18 -24.01 4.45
N HIS A 262 -11.80 -25.05 3.69
CA HIS A 262 -10.58 -25.81 3.91
C HIS A 262 -9.38 -25.30 3.13
N LEU A 263 -9.55 -24.23 2.33
CA LEU A 263 -8.44 -23.61 1.63
C LEU A 263 -7.57 -22.86 2.63
N SER A 264 -6.28 -23.22 2.68
CA SER A 264 -5.26 -22.49 3.42
C SER A 264 -4.45 -21.63 2.43
N PRO A 265 -4.59 -20.31 2.46
CA PRO A 265 -3.81 -19.41 1.58
C PRO A 265 -2.31 -19.63 1.68
N TYR A 266 -1.80 -19.91 2.87
CA TYR A 266 -0.39 -20.22 3.08
C TYR A 266 0.04 -21.52 2.39
N ASP A 267 -0.75 -22.59 2.52
CA ASP A 267 -0.42 -23.89 1.91
C ASP A 267 -0.50 -23.80 0.37
N GLU A 268 -1.42 -23.00 -0.18
CA GLU A 268 -1.48 -22.75 -1.63
C GLU A 268 -0.21 -22.03 -2.11
N PHE A 269 0.33 -21.10 -1.33
CA PHE A 269 1.63 -20.49 -1.65
C PHE A 269 2.77 -21.50 -1.58
N GLN A 270 2.78 -22.44 -0.61
CA GLN A 270 3.79 -23.50 -0.57
C GLN A 270 3.67 -24.43 -1.77
N ARG A 271 2.44 -24.83 -2.12
CA ARG A 271 2.17 -25.67 -3.32
C ARG A 271 2.63 -24.95 -4.60
N PHE A 272 2.33 -23.68 -4.76
CA PHE A 272 2.78 -22.87 -5.90
C PHE A 272 4.30 -22.98 -6.12
N LYS A 273 5.10 -22.94 -5.07
CA LYS A 273 6.57 -23.05 -5.15
C LYS A 273 7.04 -24.41 -5.66
N THR A 274 6.23 -25.46 -5.53
CA THR A 274 6.56 -26.81 -6.03
C THR A 274 6.33 -26.97 -7.55
N HIS A 275 5.63 -26.02 -8.20
CA HIS A 275 5.39 -26.09 -9.63
C HIS A 275 6.72 -26.09 -10.42
N PRO A 276 6.91 -26.98 -11.42
CA PRO A 276 8.19 -27.10 -12.13
C PRO A 276 8.73 -25.79 -12.72
N ALA A 277 7.85 -24.92 -13.23
CA ALA A 277 8.25 -23.63 -13.79
C ALA A 277 8.77 -22.64 -12.75
N ILE A 278 8.38 -22.79 -11.49
CA ILE A 278 8.76 -21.92 -10.38
C ILE A 278 9.93 -22.54 -9.62
N LYS A 279 9.81 -23.83 -9.26
CA LYS A 279 10.82 -24.58 -8.51
C LYS A 279 12.21 -24.44 -9.13
N LYS A 280 12.34 -24.64 -10.44
CA LYS A 280 13.62 -24.54 -11.15
C LYS A 280 14.35 -23.20 -10.99
N ILE A 281 13.63 -22.12 -10.68
CA ILE A 281 14.20 -20.77 -10.52
C ILE A 281 14.75 -20.61 -9.11
N ILE A 282 14.00 -21.08 -8.09
CA ILE A 282 14.34 -20.89 -6.68
C ILE A 282 15.13 -22.06 -6.08
N GLU A 283 15.24 -23.19 -6.79
CA GLU A 283 15.95 -24.38 -6.30
C GLU A 283 17.44 -24.07 -6.12
N GLY A 284 17.97 -24.46 -4.94
CA GLY A 284 19.32 -24.11 -4.53
C GLY A 284 19.49 -22.70 -3.95
N GLY A 285 18.46 -21.85 -4.08
CA GLY A 285 18.46 -20.51 -3.50
C GLY A 285 18.20 -20.48 -2.00
N LYS A 286 18.49 -19.33 -1.39
CA LYS A 286 18.26 -19.07 0.04
C LYS A 286 17.13 -18.06 0.22
N ARG A 287 16.09 -18.42 1.00
CA ARG A 287 15.06 -17.47 1.43
C ARG A 287 15.63 -16.57 2.52
N ILE A 288 15.73 -15.27 2.25
CA ILE A 288 16.33 -14.29 3.17
C ILE A 288 15.29 -13.50 3.97
N SER A 289 14.05 -13.40 3.48
CA SER A 289 12.95 -12.75 4.18
C SER A 289 11.60 -13.31 3.76
N TYR A 290 10.58 -13.13 4.61
CA TYR A 290 9.21 -13.53 4.32
C TYR A 290 8.20 -12.71 5.13
N GLY A 291 6.96 -12.69 4.69
CA GLY A 291 5.85 -12.06 5.41
C GLY A 291 4.53 -12.18 4.67
N ALA A 292 3.48 -11.78 5.34
CA ALA A 292 2.14 -11.71 4.77
C ALA A 292 1.49 -10.37 5.10
N ARG A 293 0.64 -9.88 4.20
CA ARG A 293 -0.11 -8.66 4.42
C ARG A 293 -1.47 -8.73 3.76
N ALA A 294 -2.48 -8.23 4.47
CA ALA A 294 -3.78 -8.01 3.87
C ALA A 294 -3.69 -6.91 2.79
N LEU A 295 -4.48 -7.05 1.75
CA LEU A 295 -4.64 -6.12 0.65
C LEU A 295 -6.10 -5.70 0.56
N ILE A 296 -6.34 -4.46 0.15
CA ILE A 296 -7.67 -3.94 -0.09
C ILE A 296 -7.99 -4.10 -1.58
N GLU A 297 -9.14 -4.70 -1.90
CA GLU A 297 -9.45 -5.11 -3.28
C GLU A 297 -10.83 -4.63 -3.78
N GLY A 298 -11.59 -3.93 -2.95
CA GLY A 298 -12.97 -3.52 -3.29
C GLY A 298 -13.06 -2.54 -4.46
N GLY A 299 -12.00 -1.81 -4.75
CA GLY A 299 -11.93 -0.90 -5.88
C GLY A 299 -12.78 0.37 -5.70
N PHE A 300 -13.11 1.01 -6.83
CA PHE A 300 -13.74 2.33 -6.85
C PHE A 300 -15.09 2.40 -6.11
N GLN A 301 -15.92 1.37 -6.24
CA GLN A 301 -17.26 1.34 -5.63
C GLN A 301 -17.22 1.25 -4.10
N SER A 302 -16.12 0.75 -3.55
CA SER A 302 -15.93 0.58 -2.11
C SER A 302 -15.13 1.72 -1.46
N LEU A 303 -14.79 2.78 -2.23
CA LEU A 303 -14.09 3.94 -1.66
C LEU A 303 -14.98 4.65 -0.65
N PRO A 304 -14.56 4.81 0.62
CA PRO A 304 -15.30 5.59 1.60
C PRO A 304 -15.25 7.08 1.25
N LYS A 305 -16.03 7.89 1.94
CA LYS A 305 -15.79 9.32 2.03
C LYS A 305 -14.43 9.53 2.72
N MET A 306 -13.49 10.23 2.08
CA MET A 306 -12.11 10.29 2.53
C MET A 306 -11.80 11.46 3.47
N PHE A 307 -12.82 12.22 3.84
CA PHE A 307 -12.71 13.36 4.74
C PHE A 307 -13.82 13.36 5.79
N MET A 308 -13.51 13.91 6.95
CA MET A 308 -14.40 14.10 8.08
C MET A 308 -13.95 15.33 8.86
N PRO A 309 -14.72 15.81 9.84
CA PRO A 309 -14.28 16.95 10.67
C PRO A 309 -12.94 16.69 11.34
N GLY A 310 -11.96 17.53 11.01
CA GLY A 310 -10.59 17.48 11.57
C GLY A 310 -9.69 16.38 11.01
N ALA A 311 -10.14 15.54 10.04
CA ALA A 311 -9.29 14.44 9.56
C ALA A 311 -9.53 14.01 8.12
N LEU A 312 -8.53 13.27 7.57
CA LEU A 312 -8.53 12.67 6.24
C LEU A 312 -8.06 11.22 6.28
N LEU A 313 -8.60 10.38 5.38
CA LEU A 313 -8.10 9.02 5.10
C LEU A 313 -7.34 9.01 3.78
N VAL A 314 -6.17 8.35 3.72
CA VAL A 314 -5.35 8.26 2.51
C VAL A 314 -4.80 6.87 2.26
N GLY A 315 -4.38 6.60 1.04
CA GLY A 315 -3.76 5.33 0.66
C GLY A 315 -4.68 4.13 0.77
N CYS A 316 -4.14 2.99 1.20
CA CYS A 316 -4.93 1.77 1.37
C CYS A 316 -5.90 1.85 2.56
N ASP A 317 -5.75 2.79 3.47
CA ASP A 317 -6.74 3.06 4.52
C ASP A 317 -8.05 3.60 3.90
N ALA A 318 -7.92 4.40 2.85
CA ALA A 318 -9.03 4.86 2.02
C ALA A 318 -9.40 3.90 0.86
N GLY A 319 -8.64 2.82 0.63
CA GLY A 319 -8.96 1.86 -0.43
C GLY A 319 -8.44 2.20 -1.83
N THR A 320 -7.38 2.98 -1.96
CA THR A 320 -6.93 3.50 -3.26
C THR A 320 -6.10 2.52 -4.11
N LEU A 321 -5.97 1.24 -3.73
CA LEU A 321 -5.26 0.25 -4.54
C LEU A 321 -5.93 0.07 -5.92
N ASN A 322 -5.16 0.15 -6.99
CA ASN A 322 -5.62 -0.27 -8.32
C ASN A 322 -5.36 -1.77 -8.50
N MET A 323 -6.35 -2.58 -8.11
CA MET A 323 -6.26 -4.04 -8.11
C MET A 323 -5.99 -4.62 -9.50
N PRO A 324 -6.70 -4.24 -10.59
CA PRO A 324 -6.40 -4.74 -11.93
C PRO A 324 -4.98 -4.46 -12.42
N LYS A 325 -4.40 -3.37 -11.94
CA LYS A 325 -3.02 -2.98 -12.25
C LYS A 325 -1.99 -3.71 -11.38
N ILE A 326 -2.45 -4.36 -10.31
CA ILE A 326 -1.60 -4.99 -9.28
C ILE A 326 -0.62 -3.95 -8.67
N LYS A 327 -1.04 -2.71 -8.57
CA LYS A 327 -0.23 -1.58 -8.11
C LYS A 327 -1.04 -0.65 -7.23
N GLY A 328 -0.48 -0.30 -6.07
CA GLY A 328 -1.11 0.59 -5.11
C GLY A 328 -0.19 1.71 -4.61
N SER A 329 1.12 1.61 -4.82
CA SER A 329 2.04 2.59 -4.25
C SER A 329 1.89 3.97 -4.87
N HIS A 330 1.78 4.07 -6.21
CA HIS A 330 1.58 5.34 -6.91
C HIS A 330 0.22 5.98 -6.57
N THR A 331 -0.84 5.18 -6.44
CA THR A 331 -2.17 5.66 -6.06
C THR A 331 -2.20 6.11 -4.60
N ALA A 332 -1.53 5.40 -3.71
CA ALA A 332 -1.36 5.79 -2.30
C ALA A 332 -0.59 7.11 -2.18
N MET A 333 0.52 7.27 -2.90
CA MET A 333 1.28 8.53 -2.95
C MET A 333 0.39 9.69 -3.44
N LYS A 334 -0.35 9.51 -4.53
CA LYS A 334 -1.22 10.57 -5.07
C LYS A 334 -2.33 10.94 -4.11
N SER A 335 -2.93 9.97 -3.41
CA SER A 335 -3.95 10.28 -2.40
C SER A 335 -3.39 11.13 -1.25
N GLY A 336 -2.16 10.86 -0.85
CA GLY A 336 -1.45 11.68 0.14
C GLY A 336 -1.17 13.11 -0.36
N MET A 337 -0.78 13.26 -1.62
CA MET A 337 -0.61 14.59 -2.23
C MET A 337 -1.91 15.38 -2.28
N ILE A 338 -3.03 14.73 -2.62
CA ILE A 338 -4.37 15.33 -2.62
C ILE A 338 -4.76 15.79 -1.21
N ALA A 339 -4.47 14.98 -0.19
CA ALA A 339 -4.71 15.36 1.20
C ALA A 339 -3.90 16.60 1.60
N ALA A 340 -2.62 16.66 1.21
CA ALA A 340 -1.79 17.84 1.46
C ALA A 340 -2.31 19.11 0.77
N GLU A 341 -2.74 18.99 -0.48
CA GLU A 341 -3.37 20.09 -1.22
C GLU A 341 -4.68 20.54 -0.53
N THR A 342 -5.50 19.60 -0.07
CA THR A 342 -6.73 19.88 0.69
C THR A 342 -6.45 20.64 1.97
N ILE A 343 -5.48 20.18 2.77
CA ILE A 343 -5.08 20.80 4.04
C ILE A 343 -4.55 22.21 3.80
N HIS A 344 -3.73 22.39 2.78
CA HIS A 344 -3.21 23.71 2.41
C HIS A 344 -4.34 24.69 2.05
N TYR A 345 -5.32 24.27 1.24
CA TYR A 345 -6.53 25.07 0.95
C TYR A 345 -7.32 25.41 2.22
N HIS A 346 -7.51 24.41 3.11
CA HIS A 346 -8.20 24.61 4.38
C HIS A 346 -7.52 25.69 5.23
N PHE A 347 -6.19 25.66 5.39
CA PHE A 347 -5.46 26.63 6.20
C PHE A 347 -5.44 28.03 5.58
N GLN A 348 -5.40 28.15 4.25
CA GLN A 348 -5.34 29.44 3.58
C GLN A 348 -6.69 30.13 3.46
N LYS A 349 -7.77 29.37 3.22
CA LYS A 349 -9.08 29.93 2.85
C LYS A 349 -10.15 29.73 3.90
N GLY A 350 -9.88 28.92 4.94
CA GLY A 350 -10.89 28.50 5.92
C GLY A 350 -11.95 27.55 5.32
N ASP A 351 -11.68 27.01 4.12
CA ASP A 351 -12.58 26.04 3.47
C ASP A 351 -12.66 24.75 4.31
N ASP A 352 -13.83 24.11 4.32
CA ASP A 352 -14.00 22.80 4.92
C ASP A 352 -13.15 21.75 4.17
N LEU A 353 -12.71 20.69 4.88
CA LEU A 353 -11.98 19.56 4.29
C LEU A 353 -12.77 18.83 3.19
N SER A 354 -14.04 19.13 2.99
CA SER A 354 -14.88 18.63 1.89
C SER A 354 -14.36 19.03 0.49
N VAL A 355 -13.51 20.05 0.40
CA VAL A 355 -12.82 20.40 -0.85
C VAL A 355 -11.99 19.23 -1.39
N TYR A 356 -11.65 18.23 -0.55
CA TYR A 356 -11.02 16.98 -0.94
C TYR A 356 -11.76 16.29 -2.10
N ASP A 357 -13.07 16.20 -2.03
CA ASP A 357 -13.89 15.56 -3.08
C ASP A 357 -13.69 16.19 -4.46
N LYS A 358 -13.58 17.51 -4.51
CA LYS A 358 -13.34 18.25 -5.76
C LYS A 358 -11.94 17.94 -6.30
N ILE A 359 -10.91 18.10 -5.47
CA ILE A 359 -9.52 17.88 -5.87
C ILE A 359 -9.32 16.40 -6.30
N PHE A 360 -9.92 15.45 -5.55
CA PHE A 360 -9.87 14.03 -5.90
C PHE A 360 -10.51 13.75 -7.26
N LYS A 361 -11.72 14.26 -7.54
CA LYS A 361 -12.45 14.05 -8.79
C LYS A 361 -11.72 14.63 -10.01
N GLU A 362 -11.02 15.74 -9.85
CA GLU A 362 -10.22 16.39 -10.90
C GLU A 362 -8.89 15.63 -11.17
N SER A 363 -8.42 14.83 -10.20
CA SER A 363 -7.15 14.13 -10.25
C SER A 363 -7.13 12.96 -11.26
N TRP A 364 -5.91 12.58 -11.66
CA TRP A 364 -5.73 11.35 -12.44
C TRP A 364 -6.00 10.08 -11.62
N LEU A 365 -5.86 10.15 -10.30
CA LEU A 365 -6.16 9.03 -9.41
C LEU A 365 -7.63 8.60 -9.53
N TYR A 366 -8.55 9.56 -9.45
CA TYR A 366 -9.98 9.30 -9.67
C TYR A 366 -10.23 8.66 -11.04
N LYS A 367 -9.66 9.26 -12.10
CA LYS A 367 -9.85 8.78 -13.48
C LYS A 367 -9.31 7.35 -13.66
N GLU A 368 -8.19 7.03 -13.03
CA GLU A 368 -7.59 5.69 -13.07
C GLU A 368 -8.46 4.66 -12.36
N LEU A 369 -8.87 4.93 -11.13
CA LEU A 369 -9.74 4.03 -10.36
C LEU A 369 -11.12 3.86 -11.00
N TYR A 370 -11.70 4.95 -11.52
CA TYR A 370 -12.98 4.90 -12.22
C TYR A 370 -12.93 4.02 -13.49
N ARG A 371 -11.86 4.10 -14.27
CA ARG A 371 -11.67 3.22 -15.43
C ARG A 371 -11.57 1.74 -15.03
N ALA A 372 -10.97 1.44 -13.91
CA ALA A 372 -10.79 0.09 -13.40
C ALA A 372 -12.02 -0.50 -12.67
N ARG A 373 -13.07 0.30 -12.42
CA ARG A 373 -14.18 -0.01 -11.50
C ARG A 373 -14.93 -1.30 -11.78
N ASN A 374 -15.02 -1.73 -13.03
CA ASN A 374 -15.79 -2.91 -13.42
C ASN A 374 -14.95 -4.19 -13.50
N VAL A 375 -13.63 -4.10 -13.40
CA VAL A 375 -12.74 -5.28 -13.56
C VAL A 375 -12.93 -6.28 -12.42
N LYS A 376 -12.93 -5.84 -11.15
CA LYS A 376 -13.15 -6.78 -10.02
C LYS A 376 -14.54 -7.42 -10.09
N PRO A 377 -15.64 -6.69 -10.32
CA PRO A 377 -16.96 -7.29 -10.50
C PRO A 377 -17.04 -8.34 -11.61
N SER A 378 -16.30 -8.17 -12.73
CA SER A 378 -16.33 -9.14 -13.84
C SER A 378 -15.78 -10.52 -13.44
N PHE A 379 -14.89 -10.61 -12.46
CA PHE A 379 -14.38 -11.89 -11.96
C PHE A 379 -15.43 -12.72 -11.19
N SER A 380 -16.57 -12.14 -10.82
CA SER A 380 -17.71 -12.93 -10.30
C SER A 380 -18.25 -13.94 -11.33
N TRP A 381 -17.99 -13.73 -12.62
CA TRP A 381 -18.35 -14.63 -13.71
C TRP A 381 -17.28 -15.71 -13.98
N GLY A 382 -16.24 -15.78 -13.15
CA GLY A 382 -15.12 -16.72 -13.25
C GLY A 382 -13.89 -16.13 -13.95
N LEU A 383 -12.77 -16.84 -13.83
CA LEU A 383 -11.45 -16.35 -14.28
C LEU A 383 -11.42 -15.98 -15.77
N ILE A 384 -12.00 -16.84 -16.64
CA ILE A 384 -11.94 -16.64 -18.09
C ILE A 384 -12.69 -15.38 -18.53
N LEU A 385 -13.93 -15.22 -18.08
CA LEU A 385 -14.74 -14.03 -18.41
C LEU A 385 -14.18 -12.77 -17.75
N GLY A 386 -13.67 -12.87 -16.54
CA GLY A 386 -13.04 -11.74 -15.83
C GLY A 386 -11.78 -11.20 -16.50
N ILE A 387 -11.07 -12.03 -17.29
CA ILE A 387 -9.88 -11.60 -18.04
C ILE A 387 -10.27 -10.94 -19.38
N ILE A 388 -11.40 -11.30 -19.97
CA ILE A 388 -11.86 -10.77 -21.26
C ILE A 388 -12.44 -9.34 -21.12
N PHE A 389 -12.97 -9.02 -19.95
CA PHE A 389 -13.53 -7.70 -19.61
C PHE A 389 -12.49 -6.74 -19.07
#